data_2e20d623c519aa18c547d69ec456a843
#
_entry.id   2e20d623c519aa18c547d69ec456a843
#
_cell.length_a   1.000
_cell.length_b   1.000
_cell.length_c   1.000
_cell.angle_alpha   90.00
_cell.angle_beta   90.00
_cell.angle_gamma   90.00
#
_symmetry.space_group_name_H-M   'P 1'
#
loop_
_entity.id
_entity.type
_entity.pdbx_description
1 polymer ?
#
loop_
_entity_poly.entity_id
_entity_poly.type
_entity_poly.pdbx_seq_one_letter_code
_entity_poly.pdbx_strand_id
1 'polypeptide(L)'
;MEKKLYTGTVYKINSLEINSGAAEVQEDELNRVIIKIKKVSSQIVDNLKSNDNYNVVQIKLGADGFLSVFYAYIQQVTSGMQLNNGIPTSSISEIVLVSSSAIKGSKFFDLSDKFKKFRLEITDGNELIGLSPYDLNSSYNNIQEMKQIEIPIRIQDVSAHTCLGEIEFVVMPKYWFKRDSFSIGFSHYILLELVDSIGVEQFREKLKMITDFFSIMCGEQVTINKMELVEEEEHKLDFFEYEGYCNFPRWALTVLDNSGIDTNNFKRLSVFKLIDFQILETALNYWFEHYEALYNAQQAYSRILLDEDTKIVTVNKFLAAMQLVEGYSQAYVDEKQAEKIFKKRKAEIIEKLEEQEDKDYVEAGLAMPGITFREACINFYWKGISIFSEISKETFKEQFEQSLISKVVNDRNFYTHSSKRIKPKLHFDELMDIAVVTKALYRCLVLESVGMSREIIKDRFYHNRTIRGKIYQIFNIQIKTERQVSEFDSGMWHFCDSKE
;
A
#
# COMPACT_ATOMS: atom_id res chain seq x y z
N MET A 1 14.85 15.71 -7.99
CA MET A 1 14.14 16.68 -7.12
C MET A 1 15.17 17.53 -6.40
N GLU A 2 15.01 18.86 -6.36
CA GLU A 2 15.85 19.69 -5.48
C GLU A 2 15.52 19.34 -4.03
N LYS A 3 16.56 18.96 -3.27
CA LYS A 3 16.41 18.67 -1.84
C LYS A 3 16.00 19.96 -1.14
N LYS A 4 14.85 20.00 -0.51
CA LYS A 4 14.42 21.15 0.29
C LYS A 4 15.37 21.29 1.48
N LEU A 5 16.01 22.43 1.59
CA LEU A 5 16.89 22.77 2.70
C LEU A 5 16.30 23.94 3.47
N TYR A 6 16.09 23.76 4.75
CA TYR A 6 15.63 24.81 5.66
C TYR A 6 16.71 25.08 6.69
N THR A 7 16.79 26.33 7.14
CA THR A 7 17.61 26.71 8.29
C THR A 7 16.71 27.27 9.38
N GLY A 8 17.04 26.96 10.61
CA GLY A 8 16.20 27.37 11.73
C GLY A 8 16.94 27.37 13.06
N THR A 9 16.19 27.64 14.10
CA THR A 9 16.67 27.60 15.50
C THR A 9 15.89 26.53 16.25
N VAL A 10 16.60 25.63 16.92
CA VAL A 10 15.97 24.64 17.79
C VAL A 10 15.30 25.39 18.96
N TYR A 11 14.03 25.20 19.09
CA TYR A 11 13.22 25.76 20.16
C TYR A 11 13.16 24.81 21.36
N LYS A 12 12.86 23.54 21.10
CA LYS A 12 12.64 22.55 22.16
C LYS A 12 13.09 21.16 21.69
N ILE A 13 13.66 20.38 22.60
CA ILE A 13 13.88 18.94 22.42
C ILE A 13 13.24 18.24 23.62
N ASN A 14 12.23 17.40 23.37
CA ASN A 14 11.39 16.79 24.39
C ASN A 14 10.81 17.85 25.35
N SER A 15 11.16 17.77 26.64
CA SER A 15 10.76 18.75 27.66
C SER A 15 11.75 19.92 27.82
N LEU A 16 12.91 19.90 27.16
CA LEU A 16 13.96 20.91 27.32
C LEU A 16 13.81 22.04 26.32
N GLU A 17 13.59 23.26 26.82
CA GLU A 17 13.65 24.49 26.01
C GLU A 17 15.12 24.86 25.77
N ILE A 18 15.49 25.00 24.52
CA ILE A 18 16.88 25.22 24.09
C ILE A 18 17.12 26.64 23.62
N ASN A 19 16.19 27.21 22.86
CA ASN A 19 16.18 28.58 22.34
C ASN A 19 17.49 29.11 21.67
N SER A 20 18.47 28.23 21.35
CA SER A 20 19.80 28.69 20.92
C SER A 20 20.59 27.77 19.99
N GLY A 21 20.04 26.68 19.49
CA GLY A 21 20.75 25.78 18.58
C GLY A 21 20.46 26.10 17.11
N ALA A 22 21.47 26.43 16.30
CA ALA A 22 21.28 26.50 14.86
C ALA A 22 21.04 25.11 14.28
N ALA A 23 19.95 24.96 13.53
CA ALA A 23 19.58 23.71 12.87
C ALA A 23 19.56 23.88 11.34
N GLU A 24 20.11 22.91 10.65
CA GLU A 24 19.92 22.71 9.22
C GLU A 24 19.00 21.49 9.04
N VAL A 25 17.90 21.66 8.31
CA VAL A 25 16.92 20.61 8.06
C VAL A 25 16.90 20.32 6.58
N GLN A 26 17.07 19.06 6.21
CA GLN A 26 16.98 18.61 4.82
C GLN A 26 16.16 17.33 4.73
N GLU A 27 15.56 17.11 3.58
CA GLU A 27 14.92 15.86 3.21
C GLU A 27 15.93 14.98 2.47
N ASP A 28 16.01 13.69 2.82
CA ASP A 28 16.85 12.73 2.10
C ASP A 28 16.10 12.03 0.95
N GLU A 29 16.79 11.16 0.24
CA GLU A 29 16.24 10.41 -0.89
C GLU A 29 15.13 9.41 -0.48
N LEU A 30 15.03 9.13 0.82
CA LEU A 30 14.01 8.28 1.41
C LEU A 30 12.87 9.08 2.06
N ASN A 31 12.75 10.37 1.74
CA ASN A 31 11.79 11.31 2.33
C ASN A 31 11.86 11.37 3.87
N ARG A 32 13.05 11.11 4.45
CA ARG A 32 13.27 11.28 5.87
C ARG A 32 13.78 12.69 6.14
N VAL A 33 13.37 13.23 7.27
CA VAL A 33 13.87 14.53 7.76
C VAL A 33 15.19 14.31 8.48
N ILE A 34 16.23 14.93 7.97
CA ILE A 34 17.56 14.95 8.58
C ILE A 34 17.76 16.34 9.21
N ILE A 35 18.07 16.35 10.50
CA ILE A 35 18.31 17.58 11.27
C ILE A 35 19.76 17.56 11.74
N LYS A 36 20.52 18.57 11.34
CA LYS A 36 21.87 18.82 11.83
C LYS A 36 21.85 19.98 12.82
N ILE A 37 22.15 19.72 14.07
CA ILE A 37 22.18 20.72 15.14
C ILE A 37 23.62 20.97 15.52
N LYS A 38 24.06 22.22 15.40
CA LYS A 38 25.44 22.63 15.73
C LYS A 38 25.51 23.19 17.14
N LYS A 39 26.68 23.01 17.80
CA LYS A 39 26.99 23.54 19.15
C LYS A 39 26.00 23.06 20.22
N VAL A 40 25.92 21.76 20.37
CA VAL A 40 24.97 21.10 21.29
C VAL A 40 25.64 20.82 22.63
N SER A 41 24.91 21.04 23.74
CA SER A 41 25.40 20.67 25.07
C SER A 41 25.32 19.14 25.29
N SER A 42 26.17 18.59 26.17
CA SER A 42 26.09 17.18 26.57
C SER A 42 24.74 16.82 27.16
N GLN A 43 24.10 17.71 27.90
CA GLN A 43 22.78 17.53 28.48
C GLN A 43 21.70 17.23 27.45
N ILE A 44 21.79 17.86 26.26
CA ILE A 44 20.86 17.59 25.15
C ILE A 44 21.07 16.18 24.59
N VAL A 45 22.33 15.76 24.43
CA VAL A 45 22.66 14.40 23.95
C VAL A 45 22.16 13.34 24.94
N ASP A 46 22.36 13.58 26.23
CA ASP A 46 21.92 12.66 27.27
C ASP A 46 20.39 12.55 27.30
N ASN A 47 19.70 13.68 27.13
CA ASN A 47 18.23 13.71 27.04
C ASN A 47 17.71 12.95 25.79
N LEU A 48 18.35 13.14 24.64
CA LEU A 48 18.01 12.41 23.41
C LEU A 48 18.25 10.90 23.55
N LYS A 49 19.32 10.50 24.22
CA LYS A 49 19.64 9.08 24.47
C LYS A 49 18.69 8.42 25.46
N SER A 50 18.24 9.16 26.47
CA SER A 50 17.35 8.65 27.53
C SER A 50 15.94 8.32 27.04
N ASN A 51 15.49 8.94 25.95
CA ASN A 51 14.17 8.74 25.36
C ASN A 51 14.14 7.78 24.16
N ASP A 52 15.26 7.12 23.87
CA ASP A 52 15.44 6.21 22.74
C ASP A 52 14.91 6.78 21.43
N ASN A 53 13.85 6.21 20.86
CA ASN A 53 13.29 6.63 19.57
C ASN A 53 12.04 7.54 19.68
N TYR A 54 11.73 8.05 20.87
CA TYR A 54 10.51 8.86 21.11
C TYR A 54 10.81 10.36 21.22
N ASN A 55 11.90 10.84 20.63
CA ASN A 55 12.28 12.24 20.74
C ASN A 55 11.39 13.13 19.86
N VAL A 56 10.95 14.25 20.42
CA VAL A 56 10.28 15.33 19.73
C VAL A 56 11.22 16.53 19.65
N VAL A 57 11.44 17.03 18.44
CA VAL A 57 12.31 18.19 18.17
C VAL A 57 11.48 19.27 17.50
N GLN A 58 11.43 20.44 18.13
CA GLN A 58 10.71 21.61 17.61
C GLN A 58 11.70 22.67 17.13
N ILE A 59 11.55 23.11 15.88
CA ILE A 59 12.48 24.03 15.20
C ILE A 59 11.67 25.20 14.62
N LYS A 60 12.11 26.41 14.91
CA LYS A 60 11.58 27.62 14.27
C LYS A 60 12.35 27.91 12.99
N LEU A 61 11.66 27.88 11.87
CA LEU A 61 12.25 27.99 10.52
C LEU A 61 12.31 29.43 9.95
N GLY A 62 12.40 30.43 10.82
CA GLY A 62 12.38 31.83 10.37
C GLY A 62 11.04 32.23 9.76
N ALA A 63 11.04 32.68 8.51
CA ALA A 63 9.82 33.04 7.78
C ALA A 63 9.01 31.83 7.32
N ASP A 64 9.61 30.63 7.29
CA ASP A 64 8.97 29.41 6.81
C ASP A 64 8.09 28.72 7.88
N GLY A 65 7.92 29.34 9.05
CA GLY A 65 7.06 28.84 10.12
C GLY A 65 7.77 27.94 11.13
N PHE A 66 7.08 26.88 11.55
CA PHE A 66 7.50 25.99 12.62
C PHE A 66 7.55 24.54 12.10
N LEU A 67 8.54 23.78 12.57
CA LEU A 67 8.68 22.37 12.28
C LEU A 67 8.66 21.56 13.59
N SER A 68 7.77 20.61 13.68
CA SER A 68 7.74 19.63 14.76
C SER A 68 8.11 18.27 14.20
N VAL A 69 9.20 17.68 14.69
CA VAL A 69 9.74 16.40 14.26
C VAL A 69 9.52 15.38 15.35
N PHE A 70 8.87 14.28 15.04
CA PHE A 70 8.49 13.22 15.95
C PHE A 70 9.37 11.99 15.74
N TYR A 71 9.58 11.20 16.79
CA TYR A 71 10.34 9.95 16.74
C TYR A 71 11.77 10.11 16.18
N ALA A 72 12.39 11.26 16.46
CA ALA A 72 13.75 11.53 16.04
C ALA A 72 14.74 10.66 16.80
N TYR A 73 15.69 10.07 16.09
CA TYR A 73 16.79 9.27 16.69
C TYR A 73 18.13 9.84 16.28
N ILE A 74 19.12 9.61 17.12
CA ILE A 74 20.49 10.06 16.87
C ILE A 74 21.12 9.14 15.81
N GLN A 75 21.47 9.68 14.66
CA GLN A 75 22.24 8.99 13.64
C GLN A 75 23.75 9.14 13.87
N GLN A 76 24.18 10.35 14.25
CA GLN A 76 25.59 10.67 14.40
C GLN A 76 25.79 11.74 15.49
N VAL A 77 26.87 11.60 16.26
CA VAL A 77 27.36 12.62 17.18
C VAL A 77 28.83 12.91 16.83
N THR A 78 29.13 14.15 16.54
CA THR A 78 30.50 14.62 16.24
C THR A 78 31.01 15.41 17.44
N SER A 79 32.11 14.95 18.03
CA SER A 79 32.79 15.67 19.12
C SER A 79 34.06 16.36 18.62
N GLY A 80 34.33 17.54 19.14
CA GLY A 80 35.56 18.29 18.90
C GLY A 80 36.28 18.58 20.23
N MET A 81 37.58 18.79 20.17
CA MET A 81 38.34 19.35 21.30
C MET A 81 38.33 20.86 21.19
N GLN A 82 37.91 21.53 22.25
CA GLN A 82 38.07 22.99 22.40
C GLN A 82 39.08 23.25 23.54
N LEU A 83 39.95 24.22 23.31
CA LEU A 83 40.86 24.70 24.37
C LEU A 83 40.11 25.82 25.15
N ASN A 84 39.71 25.48 26.38
CA ASN A 84 39.16 26.47 27.30
C ASN A 84 40.22 26.82 28.32
N ASN A 85 40.75 28.04 28.28
CA ASN A 85 41.86 28.51 29.12
C ASN A 85 43.09 27.60 29.09
N GLY A 86 43.45 27.03 27.91
CA GLY A 86 44.59 26.12 27.76
C GLY A 86 44.31 24.67 28.17
N ILE A 87 43.15 24.33 28.66
CA ILE A 87 42.75 22.98 29.03
C ILE A 87 41.90 22.39 27.92
N PRO A 88 42.28 21.24 27.34
CA PRO A 88 41.46 20.59 26.32
C PRO A 88 40.16 20.07 26.95
N THR A 89 39.04 20.62 26.53
CA THR A 89 37.71 20.13 26.90
C THR A 89 37.03 19.54 25.67
N SER A 90 36.43 18.36 25.84
CA SER A 90 35.64 17.76 24.79
C SER A 90 34.27 18.53 24.66
N SER A 91 33.99 19.02 23.51
CA SER A 91 32.68 19.63 23.19
C SER A 91 32.01 18.88 22.06
N ILE A 92 30.67 18.77 22.11
CA ILE A 92 29.92 18.20 21.00
C ILE A 92 29.74 19.32 19.96
N SER A 93 30.34 19.12 18.79
CA SER A 93 30.28 20.10 17.70
C SER A 93 29.00 20.02 16.89
N GLU A 94 28.47 18.80 16.67
CA GLU A 94 27.30 18.56 15.85
C GLU A 94 26.58 17.27 16.26
N ILE A 95 25.26 17.27 16.15
CA ILE A 95 24.41 16.07 16.21
C ILE A 95 23.60 16.00 14.92
N VAL A 96 23.52 14.79 14.37
CA VAL A 96 22.63 14.48 13.25
C VAL A 96 21.50 13.62 13.79
N LEU A 97 20.27 14.13 13.68
CA LEU A 97 19.04 13.43 14.00
C LEU A 97 18.33 13.06 12.70
N VAL A 98 17.67 11.92 12.70
CA VAL A 98 16.86 11.45 11.58
C VAL A 98 15.48 11.08 12.09
N SER A 99 14.48 11.48 11.35
CA SER A 99 13.10 11.11 11.61
C SER A 99 12.35 10.82 10.31
N SER A 100 11.36 9.98 10.43
CA SER A 100 10.41 9.69 9.37
C SER A 100 9.06 10.41 9.57
N SER A 101 8.93 11.26 10.55
CA SER A 101 7.67 11.93 10.86
C SER A 101 7.91 13.36 11.30
N ALA A 102 7.37 14.32 10.54
CA ALA A 102 7.44 15.74 10.87
C ALA A 102 6.23 16.50 10.36
N ILE A 103 5.86 17.57 11.04
CA ILE A 103 4.80 18.49 10.65
C ILE A 103 5.39 19.88 10.58
N LYS A 104 5.26 20.52 9.40
CA LYS A 104 5.59 21.94 9.21
C LYS A 104 4.27 22.74 9.20
N GLY A 105 4.20 23.82 9.97
CA GLY A 105 2.98 24.62 10.06
C GLY A 105 3.18 26.01 10.65
N SER A 106 2.07 26.65 10.97
CA SER A 106 2.04 27.98 11.58
C SER A 106 2.35 27.98 13.09
N LYS A 107 2.33 26.81 13.72
CA LYS A 107 2.65 26.60 15.13
C LYS A 107 3.40 25.28 15.35
N PHE A 108 3.87 25.06 16.57
CA PHE A 108 4.40 23.76 16.99
C PHE A 108 3.28 22.79 17.31
N PHE A 109 3.57 21.50 17.04
CA PHE A 109 2.71 20.37 17.37
C PHE A 109 3.43 19.43 18.33
N ASP A 110 2.66 18.80 19.21
CA ASP A 110 3.12 17.77 20.14
C ASP A 110 2.47 16.41 19.83
N LEU A 111 3.00 15.33 20.38
CA LEU A 111 2.45 13.97 20.18
C LEU A 111 1.01 13.81 20.72
N SER A 112 0.61 14.70 21.64
CA SER A 112 -0.75 14.74 22.20
C SER A 112 -1.77 15.42 21.32
N ASP A 113 -1.32 16.17 20.29
CA ASP A 113 -2.21 16.86 19.38
C ASP A 113 -3.01 15.86 18.54
N LYS A 114 -4.28 16.19 18.37
CA LYS A 114 -5.23 15.37 17.65
C LYS A 114 -5.79 16.14 16.46
N PHE A 115 -5.99 15.39 15.37
CA PHE A 115 -6.45 15.91 14.11
C PHE A 115 -7.69 15.16 13.66
N LYS A 116 -8.59 15.84 12.97
CA LYS A 116 -9.83 15.28 12.47
C LYS A 116 -9.92 15.30 10.94
N LYS A 117 -9.39 16.37 10.32
CA LYS A 117 -9.50 16.59 8.87
C LYS A 117 -8.14 16.56 8.20
N PHE A 118 -8.08 15.87 7.06
CA PHE A 118 -6.88 15.67 6.27
C PHE A 118 -7.18 15.82 4.80
N ARG A 119 -6.23 16.40 4.06
CA ARG A 119 -6.21 16.42 2.62
C ARG A 119 -5.02 15.62 2.13
N LEU A 120 -5.27 14.68 1.24
CA LEU A 120 -4.26 13.74 0.76
C LEU A 120 -4.15 13.80 -0.76
N GLU A 121 -2.94 13.86 -1.28
CA GLU A 121 -2.65 13.60 -2.69
C GLU A 121 -1.92 12.26 -2.78
N ILE A 122 -2.48 11.32 -3.55
CA ILE A 122 -1.92 9.99 -3.75
C ILE A 122 -1.24 9.87 -5.10
N THR A 123 -0.29 8.95 -5.21
CA THR A 123 0.32 8.59 -6.49
C THR A 123 -0.76 8.09 -7.45
N ASP A 124 -0.71 8.53 -8.71
CA ASP A 124 -1.64 8.14 -9.76
C ASP A 124 -3.13 8.40 -9.43
N GLY A 125 -3.41 9.31 -8.50
CA GLY A 125 -4.77 9.64 -8.06
C GLY A 125 -5.72 9.98 -9.21
N ASN A 126 -5.23 10.64 -10.25
CA ASN A 126 -6.03 10.98 -11.44
C ASN A 126 -6.57 9.72 -12.16
N GLU A 127 -5.76 8.66 -12.25
CA GLU A 127 -6.16 7.42 -12.91
C GLU A 127 -7.06 6.57 -12.02
N LEU A 128 -6.74 6.50 -10.72
CA LEU A 128 -7.45 5.69 -9.74
C LEU A 128 -8.83 6.23 -9.42
N ILE A 129 -8.97 7.54 -9.27
CA ILE A 129 -10.26 8.18 -9.04
C ILE A 129 -11.10 8.10 -10.31
N GLY A 130 -10.49 8.29 -11.49
CA GLY A 130 -11.13 8.07 -12.78
C GLY A 130 -12.18 9.13 -13.15
N LEU A 131 -12.27 10.22 -12.40
CA LEU A 131 -13.13 11.36 -12.66
C LEU A 131 -12.39 12.40 -13.50
N SER A 132 -13.07 13.08 -14.39
CA SER A 132 -12.53 14.22 -15.14
C SER A 132 -13.44 15.42 -14.95
N PRO A 133 -12.87 16.59 -14.61
CA PRO A 133 -13.66 17.81 -14.50
C PRO A 133 -14.11 18.34 -15.89
N TYR A 134 -13.64 17.71 -16.96
CA TYR A 134 -13.90 18.15 -18.33
C TYR A 134 -14.73 17.13 -19.08
N ASP A 135 -15.78 17.59 -19.75
CA ASP A 135 -16.54 16.78 -20.71
C ASP A 135 -15.90 16.92 -22.11
N LEU A 136 -14.89 16.09 -22.36
CA LEU A 136 -14.19 16.10 -23.65
C LEU A 136 -15.00 15.46 -24.79
N ASN A 137 -16.04 14.70 -24.48
CA ASN A 137 -16.81 13.97 -25.50
C ASN A 137 -17.76 14.87 -26.30
N SER A 138 -18.16 15.99 -25.73
CA SER A 138 -19.09 16.93 -26.40
C SER A 138 -18.41 17.87 -27.40
N SER A 139 -17.07 17.98 -27.35
CA SER A 139 -16.33 19.05 -28.02
C SER A 139 -15.69 18.64 -29.36
N TYR A 140 -15.63 17.34 -29.69
CA TYR A 140 -14.81 16.87 -30.81
C TYR A 140 -15.48 16.70 -32.16
N ASN A 141 -16.80 16.92 -32.26
CA ASN A 141 -17.51 16.65 -33.51
C ASN A 141 -17.27 17.65 -34.64
N ASN A 142 -16.66 18.83 -34.39
CA ASN A 142 -16.39 19.82 -35.45
C ASN A 142 -15.13 20.68 -35.15
N ILE A 143 -13.96 20.12 -35.29
CA ILE A 143 -12.67 20.84 -35.11
C ILE A 143 -12.49 21.95 -36.16
N GLN A 144 -13.17 21.91 -37.31
CA GLN A 144 -13.02 22.89 -38.40
C GLN A 144 -13.77 24.20 -38.20
N GLU A 145 -14.74 24.27 -37.27
CA GLU A 145 -15.57 25.46 -37.05
C GLU A 145 -15.34 26.17 -35.70
N MET A 146 -14.37 25.76 -34.91
CA MET A 146 -14.13 26.34 -33.58
C MET A 146 -13.62 27.76 -33.63
N LYS A 147 -14.52 28.73 -33.49
CA LYS A 147 -14.17 30.13 -33.14
C LYS A 147 -13.95 30.33 -31.63
N GLN A 148 -14.47 29.44 -30.80
CA GLN A 148 -14.39 29.52 -29.35
C GLN A 148 -14.45 28.11 -28.74
N ILE A 149 -13.48 27.75 -27.92
CA ILE A 149 -13.47 26.47 -27.21
C ILE A 149 -14.09 26.72 -25.84
N GLU A 150 -15.31 26.29 -25.65
CA GLU A 150 -15.92 26.16 -24.32
C GLU A 150 -15.70 24.75 -23.82
N ILE A 151 -14.89 24.61 -22.77
CA ILE A 151 -14.69 23.34 -22.09
C ILE A 151 -15.61 23.35 -20.86
N PRO A 152 -16.72 22.63 -20.88
CA PRO A 152 -17.60 22.57 -19.73
C PRO A 152 -16.86 21.94 -18.54
N ILE A 153 -16.85 22.63 -17.42
CA ILE A 153 -16.32 22.13 -16.17
C ILE A 153 -17.44 21.42 -15.45
N ARG A 154 -17.28 20.12 -15.22
CA ARG A 154 -18.14 19.36 -14.32
C ARG A 154 -17.36 19.08 -13.05
N ILE A 155 -17.76 19.70 -11.96
CA ILE A 155 -17.28 19.33 -10.64
C ILE A 155 -18.11 18.11 -10.23
N GLN A 156 -17.48 16.95 -10.18
CA GLN A 156 -18.07 15.74 -9.65
C GLN A 156 -17.34 15.41 -8.36
N ASP A 157 -17.97 15.71 -7.25
CA ASP A 157 -17.49 15.27 -5.96
C ASP A 157 -18.14 13.91 -5.67
N VAL A 158 -17.31 12.93 -5.32
CA VAL A 158 -17.76 11.60 -4.91
C VAL A 158 -17.42 11.46 -3.45
N SER A 159 -18.44 11.30 -2.61
CA SER A 159 -18.25 11.11 -1.18
C SER A 159 -18.73 9.72 -0.74
N ALA A 160 -18.16 9.24 0.36
CA ALA A 160 -18.55 8.01 1.02
C ALA A 160 -18.51 8.18 2.54
N HIS A 161 -19.60 7.84 3.21
CA HIS A 161 -19.65 7.78 4.68
C HIS A 161 -19.16 6.41 5.14
N THR A 162 -18.03 6.39 5.82
CA THR A 162 -17.37 5.13 6.21
C THR A 162 -17.25 5.02 7.74
N CYS A 163 -16.90 3.83 8.22
CA CYS A 163 -16.59 3.63 9.64
C CYS A 163 -15.36 4.42 10.10
N LEU A 164 -14.50 4.90 9.19
CA LEU A 164 -13.41 5.83 9.52
C LEU A 164 -13.87 7.28 9.61
N GLY A 165 -14.92 7.64 8.89
CA GLY A 165 -15.44 8.98 8.73
C GLY A 165 -15.88 9.26 7.31
N GLU A 166 -16.03 10.52 6.96
CA GLU A 166 -16.38 10.94 5.60
C GLU A 166 -15.13 11.03 4.72
N ILE A 167 -15.21 10.40 3.57
CA ILE A 167 -14.15 10.43 2.55
C ILE A 167 -14.74 11.06 1.30
N GLU A 168 -14.15 12.17 0.86
CA GLU A 168 -14.55 12.89 -0.33
C GLU A 168 -13.42 12.90 -1.36
N PHE A 169 -13.74 12.54 -2.60
CA PHE A 169 -12.81 12.55 -3.72
C PHE A 169 -13.06 13.77 -4.57
N VAL A 170 -12.15 14.73 -4.49
CA VAL A 170 -12.31 16.05 -5.09
C VAL A 170 -11.42 16.18 -6.31
N VAL A 171 -11.99 16.72 -7.37
CA VAL A 171 -11.30 17.00 -8.64
C VAL A 171 -11.17 18.50 -8.81
N MET A 172 -9.94 19.00 -8.89
CA MET A 172 -9.67 20.42 -9.11
C MET A 172 -9.11 20.70 -10.51
N PRO A 173 -9.74 21.55 -11.31
CA PRO A 173 -9.17 21.99 -12.56
C PRO A 173 -7.92 22.83 -12.31
N LYS A 174 -6.91 22.64 -13.15
CA LYS A 174 -5.67 23.44 -13.17
C LYS A 174 -5.49 24.09 -14.53
N TYR A 175 -5.07 25.34 -14.53
CA TYR A 175 -4.82 26.10 -15.74
C TYR A 175 -3.40 26.66 -15.73
N TRP A 176 -2.67 26.45 -16.81
CA TRP A 176 -1.34 27.03 -16.98
C TRP A 176 -1.34 27.91 -18.21
N PHE A 177 -0.99 29.17 -17.99
CA PHE A 177 -0.80 30.16 -19.04
C PHE A 177 0.69 30.35 -19.25
N LYS A 178 1.16 30.08 -20.47
CA LYS A 178 2.48 30.50 -20.95
C LYS A 178 2.24 31.55 -22.04
N ARG A 179 3.29 32.34 -22.34
CA ARG A 179 3.20 33.44 -23.31
C ARG A 179 2.54 32.99 -24.63
N ASP A 180 2.84 31.79 -25.08
CA ASP A 180 2.44 31.27 -26.40
C ASP A 180 1.60 29.98 -26.31
N SER A 181 1.17 29.58 -25.11
CA SER A 181 0.39 28.37 -24.93
C SER A 181 -0.50 28.42 -23.69
N PHE A 182 -1.63 27.74 -23.79
CA PHE A 182 -2.55 27.49 -22.70
C PHE A 182 -2.66 25.98 -22.51
N SER A 183 -2.48 25.53 -21.28
CA SER A 183 -2.61 24.11 -20.95
C SER A 183 -3.66 23.94 -19.85
N ILE A 184 -4.53 22.95 -20.04
CA ILE A 184 -5.55 22.57 -19.08
C ILE A 184 -5.16 21.22 -18.48
N GLY A 185 -5.25 21.11 -17.20
CA GLY A 185 -5.10 19.85 -16.49
C GLY A 185 -5.93 19.85 -15.23
N PHE A 186 -5.83 18.82 -14.44
CA PHE A 186 -6.53 18.70 -13.19
C PHE A 186 -5.68 17.94 -12.17
N SER A 187 -6.01 18.12 -10.90
CA SER A 187 -5.47 17.32 -9.82
C SER A 187 -6.60 16.73 -9.01
N HIS A 188 -6.32 15.60 -8.41
CA HIS A 188 -7.22 14.96 -7.47
C HIS A 188 -6.63 15.03 -6.08
N TYR A 189 -7.50 15.12 -5.09
CA TYR A 189 -7.15 14.92 -3.71
C TYR A 189 -8.31 14.22 -2.98
N ILE A 190 -7.96 13.62 -1.86
CA ILE A 190 -8.90 12.96 -0.97
C ILE A 190 -9.02 13.85 0.27
N LEU A 191 -10.23 14.29 0.58
CA LEU A 191 -10.55 14.87 1.87
C LEU A 191 -11.02 13.74 2.78
N LEU A 192 -10.45 13.67 3.96
CA LEU A 192 -10.82 12.70 4.99
C LEU A 192 -11.22 13.46 6.25
N GLU A 193 -12.47 13.35 6.65
CA GLU A 193 -12.94 13.82 7.95
C GLU A 193 -13.25 12.63 8.84
N LEU A 194 -12.39 12.36 9.81
CA LEU A 194 -12.53 11.23 10.73
C LEU A 194 -13.73 11.41 11.69
N VAL A 195 -14.28 10.31 12.15
CA VAL A 195 -15.31 10.34 13.20
C VAL A 195 -14.76 11.00 14.46
N ASP A 196 -13.60 10.54 14.92
CA ASP A 196 -12.92 11.04 16.12
C ASP A 196 -11.57 11.68 15.75
N SER A 197 -11.18 12.71 16.51
CA SER A 197 -9.85 13.29 16.40
C SER A 197 -8.81 12.32 16.94
N ILE A 198 -7.78 12.00 16.13
CA ILE A 198 -6.73 11.01 16.43
C ILE A 198 -5.34 11.62 16.39
N GLY A 199 -4.40 11.02 17.12
CA GLY A 199 -2.98 11.41 17.07
C GLY A 199 -2.29 10.93 15.79
N VAL A 200 -1.08 11.44 15.56
CA VAL A 200 -0.29 11.16 14.33
C VAL A 200 -0.06 9.66 14.09
N GLU A 201 0.23 8.86 15.13
CA GLU A 201 0.44 7.43 14.98
C GLU A 201 -0.80 6.68 14.52
N GLN A 202 -1.91 6.90 15.21
CA GLN A 202 -3.18 6.27 14.83
C GLN A 202 -3.59 6.67 13.41
N PHE A 203 -3.29 7.92 13.04
CA PHE A 203 -3.55 8.38 11.69
C PHE A 203 -2.72 7.63 10.64
N ARG A 204 -1.45 7.33 10.92
CA ARG A 204 -0.60 6.54 10.02
C ARG A 204 -1.19 5.16 9.71
N GLU A 205 -1.78 4.50 10.69
CA GLU A 205 -2.48 3.22 10.48
C GLU A 205 -3.67 3.39 9.54
N LYS A 206 -4.46 4.46 9.71
CA LYS A 206 -5.60 4.76 8.84
C LYS A 206 -5.16 5.09 7.42
N LEU A 207 -4.09 5.88 7.27
CA LEU A 207 -3.49 6.16 5.97
C LEU A 207 -3.05 4.88 5.26
N LYS A 208 -2.46 3.94 6.00
CA LYS A 208 -2.06 2.66 5.43
C LYS A 208 -3.24 1.87 4.89
N MET A 209 -4.35 1.83 5.61
CA MET A 209 -5.59 1.17 5.14
C MET A 209 -6.06 1.76 3.81
N ILE A 210 -6.01 3.10 3.68
CA ILE A 210 -6.42 3.83 2.48
C ILE A 210 -5.46 3.54 1.32
N THR A 211 -4.16 3.68 1.52
CA THR A 211 -3.17 3.44 0.46
C THR A 211 -3.12 1.98 0.03
N ASP A 212 -3.33 1.04 0.94
CA ASP A 212 -3.42 -0.38 0.62
C ASP A 212 -4.64 -0.69 -0.25
N PHE A 213 -5.80 -0.06 0.00
CA PHE A 213 -6.96 -0.18 -0.87
C PHE A 213 -6.66 0.28 -2.31
N PHE A 214 -6.06 1.44 -2.45
CA PHE A 214 -5.66 1.95 -3.77
C PHE A 214 -4.58 1.09 -4.42
N SER A 215 -3.67 0.50 -3.64
CA SER A 215 -2.66 -0.42 -4.15
C SER A 215 -3.29 -1.73 -4.69
N ILE A 216 -4.37 -2.21 -4.09
CA ILE A 216 -5.19 -3.31 -4.64
C ILE A 216 -5.83 -2.88 -5.97
N MET A 217 -6.41 -1.69 -6.03
CA MET A 217 -7.05 -1.20 -7.25
C MET A 217 -6.05 -1.05 -8.40
N CYS A 218 -4.89 -0.49 -8.15
CA CYS A 218 -3.91 -0.23 -9.21
C CYS A 218 -2.99 -1.44 -9.51
N GLY A 219 -2.71 -2.27 -8.52
CA GLY A 219 -1.78 -3.40 -8.64
C GLY A 219 -0.32 -3.01 -8.47
N GLU A 220 -0.08 -1.77 -8.09
CA GLU A 220 1.23 -1.19 -7.79
C GLU A 220 1.18 -0.52 -6.42
N GLN A 221 2.33 -0.21 -5.84
CA GLN A 221 2.39 0.48 -4.56
C GLN A 221 1.88 1.91 -4.71
N VAL A 222 0.81 2.25 -4.01
CA VAL A 222 0.32 3.63 -3.91
C VAL A 222 0.89 4.28 -2.67
N THR A 223 1.38 5.50 -2.84
CA THR A 223 1.95 6.30 -1.77
C THR A 223 1.25 7.66 -1.68
N ILE A 224 1.45 8.35 -0.58
CA ILE A 224 0.95 9.70 -0.40
C ILE A 224 2.04 10.67 -0.84
N ASN A 225 1.74 11.46 -1.86
CA ASN A 225 2.64 12.48 -2.39
C ASN A 225 2.62 13.75 -1.54
N LYS A 226 1.45 14.10 -1.03
CA LYS A 226 1.24 15.29 -0.20
C LYS A 226 0.14 15.01 0.82
N MET A 227 0.35 15.48 2.04
CA MET A 227 -0.63 15.46 3.10
C MET A 227 -0.72 16.84 3.74
N GLU A 228 -1.93 17.31 3.92
CA GLU A 228 -2.24 18.55 4.60
C GLU A 228 -3.18 18.22 5.77
N LEU A 229 -2.89 18.80 6.93
CA LEU A 229 -3.76 18.76 8.08
C LEU A 229 -4.66 19.99 8.05
N VAL A 230 -5.93 19.81 8.34
CA VAL A 230 -6.88 20.91 8.41
C VAL A 230 -7.20 21.16 9.87
N GLU A 231 -6.89 22.36 10.36
CA GLU A 231 -7.22 22.80 11.69
C GLU A 231 -8.55 23.58 11.66
N GLU A 232 -9.49 23.20 12.50
CA GLU A 232 -10.73 23.96 12.68
C GLU A 232 -10.46 25.12 13.63
N GLU A 233 -10.28 26.33 13.11
CA GLU A 233 -10.57 27.54 13.88
C GLU A 233 -12.05 27.89 13.70
N GLU A 234 -12.70 28.34 14.77
CA GLU A 234 -14.17 28.50 14.89
C GLU A 234 -14.86 29.35 13.80
N HIS A 235 -14.13 30.02 12.90
CA HIS A 235 -14.72 30.89 11.87
C HIS A 235 -14.05 30.91 10.49
N LYS A 236 -12.98 30.15 10.24
CA LYS A 236 -12.36 30.04 8.90
C LYS A 236 -11.71 28.68 8.72
N LEU A 237 -12.05 27.99 7.66
CA LEU A 237 -11.27 26.90 7.10
C LEU A 237 -10.00 27.52 6.48
N ASP A 238 -9.01 27.81 7.29
CA ASP A 238 -7.68 28.16 6.78
C ASP A 238 -6.96 26.86 6.49
N PHE A 239 -6.80 26.55 5.20
CA PHE A 239 -5.94 25.46 4.74
C PHE A 239 -4.51 25.87 4.99
N PHE A 240 -3.90 25.29 5.99
CA PHE A 240 -2.46 25.42 6.21
C PHE A 240 -1.75 24.33 5.39
N GLU A 241 -0.80 24.73 4.56
CA GLU A 241 0.10 23.77 3.94
C GLU A 241 0.98 23.14 5.03
N TYR A 242 0.64 21.95 5.45
CA TYR A 242 1.51 21.13 6.27
C TYR A 242 2.27 20.17 5.37
N GLU A 243 3.57 20.32 5.27
CA GLU A 243 4.40 19.26 4.74
C GLU A 243 4.51 18.18 5.82
N GLY A 244 3.58 17.25 5.80
CA GLY A 244 3.63 16.06 6.64
C GLY A 244 4.55 15.03 6.01
N TYR A 245 5.65 14.73 6.67
CA TYR A 245 6.54 13.64 6.31
C TYR A 245 6.10 12.41 7.09
N CYS A 246 5.20 11.63 6.51
CA CYS A 246 4.86 10.31 7.04
C CYS A 246 5.71 9.27 6.32
N ASN A 247 6.73 8.80 7.01
CA ASN A 247 7.45 7.63 6.55
C ASN A 247 6.69 6.39 7.02
N PHE A 248 6.16 5.62 6.07
CA PHE A 248 5.70 4.27 6.33
C PHE A 248 6.86 3.40 6.82
N PRO A 249 6.61 2.30 7.52
CA PRO A 249 7.66 1.38 7.96
C PRO A 249 8.65 1.09 6.83
N ARG A 250 9.92 0.86 7.17
CA ARG A 250 11.06 0.71 6.24
C ARG A 250 10.81 -0.21 5.04
N TRP A 251 9.89 -1.14 5.16
CA TRP A 251 9.46 -2.06 4.11
C TRP A 251 8.32 -1.49 3.22
N ALA A 252 7.68 -0.37 3.59
CA ALA A 252 6.75 0.39 2.76
C ALA A 252 7.44 1.56 2.04
N LEU A 253 8.72 1.76 2.31
CA LEU A 253 9.56 2.88 1.87
C LEU A 253 10.52 2.48 0.78
N THR A 254 10.05 1.91 -0.24
CA THR A 254 10.92 1.81 -1.40
C THR A 254 10.49 2.86 -2.40
N VAL A 255 11.25 3.95 -2.29
CA VAL A 255 11.74 4.74 -3.41
C VAL A 255 10.72 5.00 -4.50
N LEU A 256 10.06 6.11 -4.35
CA LEU A 256 9.64 6.84 -5.53
C LEU A 256 10.89 7.53 -6.11
N ASP A 257 11.72 6.78 -6.80
CA ASP A 257 12.54 7.37 -7.84
C ASP A 257 11.60 7.72 -9.00
N ASN A 258 11.03 8.93 -8.94
CA ASN A 258 10.18 9.47 -9.98
C ASN A 258 10.95 9.77 -11.28
N SER A 259 12.26 9.48 -11.33
CA SER A 259 13.10 9.76 -12.48
C SER A 259 13.02 8.74 -13.62
N GLY A 260 12.17 7.73 -13.51
CA GLY A 260 12.16 6.64 -14.49
C GLY A 260 10.87 5.85 -14.66
N ILE A 261 9.72 6.37 -14.23
CA ILE A 261 8.46 5.75 -14.63
C ILE A 261 8.29 6.01 -16.13
N ASP A 262 8.86 5.10 -16.88
CA ASP A 262 8.50 4.94 -18.28
C ASP A 262 7.00 4.68 -18.33
N THR A 263 6.27 5.71 -18.74
CA THR A 263 4.82 5.71 -18.93
C THR A 263 4.42 4.80 -20.08
N ASN A 264 5.05 3.64 -20.21
CA ASN A 264 4.63 2.59 -21.13
C ASN A 264 3.26 2.11 -20.67
N ASN A 265 2.24 2.64 -21.31
CA ASN A 265 0.80 2.43 -21.10
C ASN A 265 0.36 0.96 -20.98
N PHE A 266 1.22 0.00 -21.24
CA PHE A 266 0.91 -1.42 -21.19
C PHE A 266 0.88 -2.05 -19.80
N LYS A 267 1.53 -1.46 -18.78
CA LYS A 267 1.50 -1.97 -17.40
C LYS A 267 0.18 -1.68 -16.69
N ARG A 268 -0.56 -0.67 -17.14
CA ARG A 268 -1.74 -0.11 -16.46
C ARG A 268 -3.09 -0.66 -16.91
N LEU A 269 -3.11 -1.70 -17.76
CA LEU A 269 -4.35 -2.25 -18.33
C LEU A 269 -5.29 -2.91 -17.31
N SER A 270 -4.83 -3.19 -16.11
CA SER A 270 -5.65 -3.76 -15.02
C SER A 270 -5.88 -2.79 -13.86
N VAL A 271 -5.85 -1.48 -14.11
CA VAL A 271 -6.19 -0.47 -13.11
C VAL A 271 -7.71 -0.37 -12.99
N PHE A 272 -8.19 -0.51 -11.75
CA PHE A 272 -9.60 -0.28 -11.40
C PHE A 272 -9.76 1.16 -10.91
N LYS A 273 -10.91 1.74 -11.19
CA LYS A 273 -11.24 3.11 -10.83
C LYS A 273 -12.35 3.13 -9.79
N LEU A 274 -12.46 4.22 -9.05
CA LEU A 274 -13.57 4.37 -8.09
C LEU A 274 -14.94 4.28 -8.76
N ILE A 275 -15.06 4.76 -10.00
CA ILE A 275 -16.29 4.67 -10.78
C ILE A 275 -16.68 3.24 -11.22
N ASP A 276 -15.74 2.28 -11.09
CA ASP A 276 -16.02 0.87 -11.39
C ASP A 276 -16.84 0.19 -10.26
N PHE A 277 -16.94 0.82 -9.07
CA PHE A 277 -17.79 0.33 -7.99
C PHE A 277 -19.23 0.79 -8.15
N GLN A 278 -20.18 -0.12 -7.98
CA GLN A 278 -21.61 0.21 -7.98
C GLN A 278 -21.98 1.07 -6.77
N ILE A 279 -21.44 0.74 -5.60
CA ILE A 279 -21.67 1.45 -4.34
C ILE A 279 -20.32 1.56 -3.64
N LEU A 280 -19.61 2.67 -3.86
CA LEU A 280 -18.28 2.92 -3.29
C LEU A 280 -18.27 2.90 -1.76
N GLU A 281 -19.29 3.47 -1.14
CA GLU A 281 -19.43 3.49 0.31
C GLU A 281 -19.44 2.08 0.93
N THR A 282 -20.20 1.16 0.32
CA THR A 282 -20.23 -0.24 0.76
C THR A 282 -18.87 -0.91 0.61
N ALA A 283 -18.18 -0.66 -0.50
CA ALA A 283 -16.86 -1.23 -0.76
C ALA A 283 -15.82 -0.76 0.25
N LEU A 284 -15.78 0.54 0.53
CA LEU A 284 -14.85 1.12 1.50
C LEU A 284 -15.15 0.66 2.94
N ASN A 285 -16.43 0.61 3.34
CA ASN A 285 -16.82 0.09 4.65
C ASN A 285 -16.41 -1.36 4.82
N TYR A 286 -16.71 -2.22 3.84
CA TYR A 286 -16.30 -3.62 3.89
C TYR A 286 -14.77 -3.75 4.03
N TRP A 287 -14.00 -2.98 3.25
CA TRP A 287 -12.55 -2.98 3.31
C TRP A 287 -12.03 -2.59 4.70
N PHE A 288 -12.50 -1.49 5.26
CA PHE A 288 -12.03 -1.00 6.56
C PHE A 288 -12.41 -1.92 7.71
N GLU A 289 -13.60 -2.50 7.69
CA GLU A 289 -14.07 -3.45 8.71
C GLU A 289 -13.28 -4.77 8.69
N HIS A 290 -12.86 -5.22 7.50
CA HIS A 290 -12.16 -6.50 7.34
C HIS A 290 -10.63 -6.35 7.22
N TYR A 291 -10.11 -5.13 7.25
CA TYR A 291 -8.68 -4.87 7.04
C TYR A 291 -7.79 -5.60 8.04
N GLU A 292 -8.17 -5.62 9.31
CA GLU A 292 -7.40 -6.30 10.36
C GLU A 292 -7.31 -7.80 10.10
N ALA A 293 -8.40 -8.43 9.70
CA ALA A 293 -8.40 -9.84 9.31
C ALA A 293 -7.49 -10.13 8.11
N LEU A 294 -7.45 -9.22 7.14
CA LEU A 294 -6.63 -9.31 5.93
C LEU A 294 -5.19 -8.81 6.14
N TYR A 295 -4.84 -8.29 7.32
CA TYR A 295 -3.57 -7.60 7.57
C TYR A 295 -2.35 -8.42 7.13
N ASN A 296 -2.26 -9.69 7.52
CA ASN A 296 -1.13 -10.56 7.15
C ASN A 296 -1.02 -10.78 5.63
N ALA A 297 -2.14 -10.96 4.95
CA ALA A 297 -2.18 -11.09 3.50
C ALA A 297 -1.76 -9.78 2.83
N GLN A 298 -2.25 -8.67 3.33
CA GLN A 298 -1.91 -7.35 2.79
C GLN A 298 -0.44 -6.98 2.99
N GLN A 299 0.16 -7.35 4.12
CA GLN A 299 1.60 -7.20 4.34
C GLN A 299 2.42 -8.00 3.32
N ALA A 300 2.03 -9.25 3.06
CA ALA A 300 2.69 -10.08 2.06
C ALA A 300 2.50 -9.51 0.64
N TYR A 301 1.30 -9.02 0.32
CA TYR A 301 1.01 -8.34 -0.95
C TYR A 301 1.89 -7.10 -1.15
N SER A 302 1.98 -6.24 -0.14
CA SER A 302 2.83 -5.03 -0.18
C SER A 302 4.31 -5.39 -0.41
N ARG A 303 4.82 -6.48 0.21
CA ARG A 303 6.18 -6.96 -0.05
C ARG A 303 6.39 -7.37 -1.51
N ILE A 304 5.42 -8.05 -2.11
CA ILE A 304 5.51 -8.43 -3.53
C ILE A 304 5.57 -7.19 -4.40
N LEU A 305 4.78 -6.14 -4.11
CA LEU A 305 4.79 -4.89 -4.85
C LEU A 305 6.15 -4.19 -4.77
N LEU A 306 6.71 -4.08 -3.56
CA LEU A 306 8.02 -3.45 -3.33
C LEU A 306 9.16 -4.16 -4.07
N ASP A 307 9.10 -5.49 -4.17
CA ASP A 307 10.13 -6.28 -4.83
C ASP A 307 10.01 -6.24 -6.37
N GLU A 308 8.94 -5.71 -6.94
CA GLU A 308 8.78 -5.64 -8.40
C GLU A 308 9.79 -4.71 -9.06
N ASP A 309 10.17 -3.63 -8.39
CA ASP A 309 11.17 -2.68 -8.89
C ASP A 309 12.60 -3.22 -8.79
N THR A 310 12.82 -4.27 -8.00
CA THR A 310 14.11 -4.92 -7.95
C THR A 310 14.20 -5.95 -9.07
N LYS A 311 15.17 -5.78 -9.99
CA LYS A 311 15.49 -6.77 -11.06
C LYS A 311 15.98 -8.10 -10.48
N ILE A 312 16.14 -8.20 -9.18
CA ILE A 312 16.54 -9.42 -8.49
C ILE A 312 15.29 -10.26 -8.27
N VAL A 313 15.10 -11.17 -9.16
CA VAL A 313 14.10 -12.21 -9.00
C VAL A 313 14.59 -13.15 -7.94
N THR A 314 13.91 -13.17 -6.85
CA THR A 314 14.30 -14.01 -5.73
C THR A 314 13.20 -15.00 -5.38
N VAL A 315 13.61 -16.12 -4.85
CA VAL A 315 12.74 -17.04 -4.10
C VAL A 315 11.86 -16.28 -3.09
N ASN A 316 12.32 -15.11 -2.61
CA ASN A 316 11.57 -14.27 -1.68
C ASN A 316 10.21 -13.81 -2.23
N LYS A 317 10.10 -13.49 -3.54
CA LYS A 317 8.81 -13.16 -4.16
C LYS A 317 7.83 -14.33 -4.09
N PHE A 318 8.33 -15.52 -4.41
CA PHE A 318 7.52 -16.74 -4.30
C PHE A 318 7.10 -16.97 -2.84
N LEU A 319 8.03 -16.86 -1.88
CA LEU A 319 7.71 -17.02 -0.47
C LEU A 319 6.70 -15.97 0.04
N ALA A 320 6.83 -14.72 -0.38
CA ALA A 320 5.86 -13.68 -0.09
C ALA A 320 4.47 -14.01 -0.68
N ALA A 321 4.43 -14.54 -1.92
CA ALA A 321 3.18 -15.00 -2.52
C ALA A 321 2.55 -16.17 -1.74
N MET A 322 3.37 -17.07 -1.19
CA MET A 322 2.88 -18.16 -0.34
C MET A 322 2.37 -17.65 1.02
N GLN A 323 3.04 -16.66 1.62
CA GLN A 323 2.55 -15.98 2.83
C GLN A 323 1.21 -15.25 2.57
N LEU A 324 1.06 -14.67 1.40
CA LEU A 324 -0.20 -14.03 0.98
C LEU A 324 -1.35 -15.05 0.90
N VAL A 325 -1.12 -16.23 0.29
CA VAL A 325 -2.12 -17.32 0.26
C VAL A 325 -2.51 -17.78 1.66
N GLU A 326 -1.52 -17.94 2.53
CA GLU A 326 -1.71 -18.35 3.93
C GLU A 326 -2.52 -17.30 4.71
N GLY A 327 -2.11 -16.03 4.65
CA GLY A 327 -2.77 -14.91 5.33
C GLY A 327 -4.20 -14.69 4.83
N TYR A 328 -4.44 -14.75 3.50
CA TYR A 328 -5.78 -14.66 2.94
C TYR A 328 -6.69 -15.80 3.42
N SER A 329 -6.16 -17.02 3.43
CA SER A 329 -6.94 -18.18 3.86
C SER A 329 -7.28 -18.13 5.34
N GLN A 330 -6.37 -17.64 6.19
CA GLN A 330 -6.61 -17.44 7.62
C GLN A 330 -7.70 -16.39 7.89
N ALA A 331 -7.76 -15.31 7.11
CA ALA A 331 -8.75 -14.25 7.27
C ALA A 331 -10.22 -14.75 7.12
N TYR A 332 -10.41 -15.83 6.38
CA TYR A 332 -11.75 -16.41 6.13
C TYR A 332 -12.00 -17.73 6.85
N VAL A 333 -11.16 -18.09 7.84
CA VAL A 333 -11.40 -19.27 8.68
C VAL A 333 -12.30 -18.88 9.83
N ASP A 334 -13.40 -19.59 9.96
CA ASP A 334 -14.13 -19.62 11.23
C ASP A 334 -13.34 -20.48 12.23
N GLU A 335 -12.50 -19.83 13.03
CA GLU A 335 -11.64 -20.47 14.03
C GLU A 335 -12.45 -21.35 14.99
N LYS A 336 -13.65 -20.94 15.39
CA LYS A 336 -14.50 -21.70 16.30
C LYS A 336 -15.01 -22.99 15.65
N GLN A 337 -15.38 -22.92 14.38
CA GLN A 337 -15.81 -24.09 13.63
C GLN A 337 -14.63 -25.03 13.34
N ALA A 338 -13.47 -24.47 12.97
CA ALA A 338 -12.25 -25.24 12.75
C ALA A 338 -11.80 -25.96 14.04
N GLU A 339 -11.81 -25.27 15.17
CA GLU A 339 -11.51 -25.83 16.48
C GLU A 339 -12.48 -26.98 16.85
N LYS A 340 -13.77 -26.78 16.64
CA LYS A 340 -14.78 -27.81 16.90
C LYS A 340 -14.59 -29.08 16.04
N ILE A 341 -14.32 -28.90 14.75
CA ILE A 341 -14.03 -30.00 13.83
C ILE A 341 -12.78 -30.75 14.25
N PHE A 342 -11.72 -30.01 14.62
CA PHE A 342 -10.48 -30.60 15.07
C PHE A 342 -10.63 -31.38 16.37
N LYS A 343 -11.24 -30.80 17.39
CA LYS A 343 -11.47 -31.48 18.66
C LYS A 343 -12.24 -32.78 18.45
N LYS A 344 -13.26 -32.75 17.58
CA LYS A 344 -14.01 -33.94 17.21
C LYS A 344 -13.12 -35.00 16.55
N ARG A 345 -12.33 -34.60 15.54
CA ARG A 345 -11.45 -35.51 14.80
C ARG A 345 -10.28 -36.05 15.67
N LYS A 346 -9.75 -35.22 16.55
CA LYS A 346 -8.72 -35.61 17.51
C LYS A 346 -9.28 -36.69 18.47
N ALA A 347 -10.48 -36.49 19.00
CA ALA A 347 -11.15 -37.46 19.86
C ALA A 347 -11.40 -38.78 19.12
N GLU A 348 -11.87 -38.73 17.87
CA GLU A 348 -12.11 -39.95 17.04
C GLU A 348 -10.80 -40.71 16.74
N ILE A 349 -9.65 -40.02 16.66
CA ILE A 349 -8.35 -40.69 16.49
C ILE A 349 -7.92 -41.36 17.80
N ILE A 350 -8.00 -40.62 18.91
CA ILE A 350 -7.64 -41.13 20.25
C ILE A 350 -8.46 -42.34 20.62
N GLU A 351 -9.74 -42.34 20.28
CA GLU A 351 -10.62 -43.48 20.55
C GLU A 351 -10.24 -44.78 19.82
N LYS A 352 -9.56 -44.65 18.66
CA LYS A 352 -9.10 -45.79 17.85
C LYS A 352 -7.73 -46.33 18.29
N LEU A 353 -7.04 -45.66 19.18
CA LEU A 353 -5.74 -46.08 19.69
C LEU A 353 -5.95 -47.00 20.91
N GLU A 354 -5.23 -48.11 20.96
CA GLU A 354 -5.36 -49.09 22.04
C GLU A 354 -4.42 -48.73 23.20
N GLU A 355 -3.19 -48.30 22.90
CA GLU A 355 -2.17 -48.03 23.91
C GLU A 355 -2.26 -46.59 24.46
N GLN A 356 -2.07 -46.43 25.77
CA GLN A 356 -2.14 -45.12 26.43
C GLN A 356 -0.98 -44.21 26.00
N GLU A 357 0.19 -44.76 25.75
CA GLU A 357 1.37 -44.01 25.30
C GLU A 357 1.15 -43.36 23.92
N ASP A 358 0.47 -44.08 23.00
CA ASP A 358 0.07 -43.56 21.69
C ASP A 358 -1.01 -42.47 21.82
N LYS A 359 -1.95 -42.61 22.75
CA LYS A 359 -2.98 -41.59 23.03
C LYS A 359 -2.33 -40.31 23.53
N ASP A 360 -1.40 -40.41 24.49
CA ASP A 360 -0.67 -39.29 25.07
C ASP A 360 0.20 -38.59 24.00
N TYR A 361 0.82 -39.38 23.11
CA TYR A 361 1.62 -38.84 21.99
C TYR A 361 0.75 -38.04 21.00
N VAL A 362 -0.42 -38.56 20.64
CA VAL A 362 -1.39 -37.87 19.76
C VAL A 362 -1.97 -36.66 20.47
N GLU A 363 -2.25 -36.75 21.78
CA GLU A 363 -2.78 -35.64 22.57
C GLU A 363 -1.78 -34.47 22.70
N ALA A 364 -0.50 -34.77 22.87
CA ALA A 364 0.58 -33.78 22.95
C ALA A 364 1.07 -33.30 21.58
N GLY A 365 1.09 -34.19 20.58
CA GLY A 365 1.71 -33.92 19.28
C GLY A 365 0.79 -33.29 18.25
N LEU A 366 -0.54 -33.49 18.36
CA LEU A 366 -1.49 -32.82 17.49
C LEU A 366 -1.78 -31.42 18.01
N ALA A 367 -0.98 -30.46 17.55
CA ALA A 367 -1.26 -29.04 17.74
C ALA A 367 -2.53 -28.66 16.99
N MET A 368 -3.18 -27.61 17.47
CA MET A 368 -4.40 -27.07 16.86
C MET A 368 -4.17 -26.73 15.38
N PRO A 369 -5.00 -27.22 14.49
CA PRO A 369 -4.82 -26.94 13.07
C PRO A 369 -5.38 -25.58 12.74
N GLY A 370 -4.55 -24.77 12.17
CA GLY A 370 -5.01 -23.93 11.10
C GLY A 370 -5.38 -24.79 9.86
N ILE A 371 -5.97 -24.20 8.85
CA ILE A 371 -6.05 -24.79 7.52
C ILE A 371 -4.63 -25.23 7.14
N THR A 372 -4.46 -26.45 6.65
CA THR A 372 -3.17 -26.87 6.12
C THR A 372 -2.80 -25.97 4.95
N PHE A 373 -1.51 -25.68 4.79
CA PHE A 373 -1.07 -24.83 3.67
C PHE A 373 -1.52 -25.40 2.30
N ARG A 374 -1.62 -26.71 2.16
CA ARG A 374 -2.19 -27.37 0.97
C ARG A 374 -3.65 -26.96 0.74
N GLU A 375 -4.48 -27.01 1.77
CA GLU A 375 -5.88 -26.60 1.68
C GLU A 375 -6.02 -25.09 1.45
N ALA A 376 -5.16 -24.28 2.05
CA ALA A 376 -5.09 -22.86 1.80
C ALA A 376 -4.81 -22.59 0.31
N CYS A 377 -3.85 -23.26 -0.30
CA CYS A 377 -3.57 -23.16 -1.73
C CYS A 377 -4.78 -23.58 -2.59
N ILE A 378 -5.40 -24.74 -2.29
CA ILE A 378 -6.56 -25.21 -3.04
C ILE A 378 -7.69 -24.17 -2.97
N ASN A 379 -8.02 -23.70 -1.78
CA ASN A 379 -9.10 -22.72 -1.59
C ASN A 379 -8.82 -21.40 -2.29
N PHE A 380 -7.62 -20.86 -2.13
CA PHE A 380 -7.22 -19.59 -2.71
C PHE A 380 -7.25 -19.63 -4.25
N TYR A 381 -6.56 -20.60 -4.84
CA TYR A 381 -6.49 -20.70 -6.29
C TYR A 381 -7.82 -21.05 -6.92
N TRP A 382 -8.58 -21.98 -6.32
CA TRP A 382 -9.93 -22.30 -6.80
C TRP A 382 -10.85 -21.08 -6.77
N LYS A 383 -10.94 -20.36 -5.65
CA LYS A 383 -11.75 -19.14 -5.55
C LYS A 383 -11.32 -18.10 -6.57
N GLY A 384 -10.01 -17.82 -6.68
CA GLY A 384 -9.50 -16.84 -7.62
C GLY A 384 -9.77 -17.21 -9.09
N ILE A 385 -9.63 -18.48 -9.44
CA ILE A 385 -9.89 -18.97 -10.80
C ILE A 385 -11.40 -19.04 -11.09
N SER A 386 -12.25 -19.31 -10.10
CA SER A 386 -13.69 -19.33 -10.27
C SER A 386 -14.28 -17.97 -10.68
N ILE A 387 -13.54 -16.88 -10.50
CA ILE A 387 -13.92 -15.56 -11.03
C ILE A 387 -13.92 -15.60 -12.56
N PHE A 388 -13.02 -16.36 -13.18
CA PHE A 388 -12.82 -16.39 -14.65
C PHE A 388 -13.47 -17.59 -15.34
N SER A 389 -13.77 -18.65 -14.59
CA SER A 389 -14.37 -19.88 -15.15
C SER A 389 -15.28 -20.56 -14.15
N GLU A 390 -16.29 -21.28 -14.68
CA GLU A 390 -17.21 -22.08 -13.88
C GLU A 390 -16.58 -23.45 -13.55
N ILE A 391 -15.63 -23.48 -12.63
CA ILE A 391 -14.99 -24.73 -12.18
C ILE A 391 -15.40 -25.05 -10.74
N SER A 392 -15.91 -26.26 -10.49
CA SER A 392 -16.18 -26.70 -9.14
C SER A 392 -14.89 -26.93 -8.36
N LYS A 393 -14.96 -26.88 -7.04
CA LYS A 393 -13.79 -27.11 -6.18
C LYS A 393 -13.23 -28.52 -6.35
N GLU A 394 -14.10 -29.51 -6.51
CA GLU A 394 -13.75 -30.90 -6.71
C GLU A 394 -12.99 -31.07 -8.02
N THR A 395 -13.51 -30.54 -9.12
CA THR A 395 -12.86 -30.56 -10.43
C THR A 395 -11.51 -29.84 -10.41
N PHE A 396 -11.44 -28.67 -9.75
CA PHE A 396 -10.17 -27.96 -9.56
C PHE A 396 -9.15 -28.82 -8.82
N LYS A 397 -9.57 -29.48 -7.74
CA LYS A 397 -8.72 -30.35 -6.95
C LYS A 397 -8.22 -31.54 -7.75
N GLU A 398 -9.07 -32.23 -8.48
CA GLU A 398 -8.70 -33.34 -9.34
C GLU A 398 -7.64 -32.95 -10.41
N GLN A 399 -7.79 -31.79 -11.02
CA GLN A 399 -6.90 -31.32 -12.08
C GLN A 399 -5.55 -30.79 -11.55
N PHE A 400 -5.55 -30.05 -10.44
CA PHE A 400 -4.40 -29.25 -10.04
C PHE A 400 -3.72 -29.68 -8.74
N GLU A 401 -4.32 -30.56 -7.91
CA GLU A 401 -3.72 -30.95 -6.63
C GLU A 401 -2.35 -31.61 -6.81
N GLN A 402 -2.21 -32.55 -7.75
CA GLN A 402 -0.95 -33.26 -7.98
C GLN A 402 -0.02 -32.50 -8.95
N SER A 403 -0.58 -31.90 -9.98
CA SER A 403 0.19 -31.25 -11.03
C SER A 403 0.83 -29.93 -10.61
N LEU A 404 0.13 -29.14 -9.78
CA LEU A 404 0.54 -27.79 -9.36
C LEU A 404 0.67 -27.66 -7.84
N ILE A 405 -0.41 -27.90 -7.09
CA ILE A 405 -0.45 -27.59 -5.64
C ILE A 405 0.60 -28.36 -4.85
N SER A 406 0.78 -29.65 -5.16
CA SER A 406 1.81 -30.47 -4.50
C SER A 406 3.23 -29.98 -4.78
N LYS A 407 3.51 -29.41 -5.97
CA LYS A 407 4.81 -28.80 -6.29
C LYS A 407 5.00 -27.50 -5.51
N VAL A 408 3.98 -26.63 -5.49
CA VAL A 408 3.99 -25.35 -4.75
C VAL A 408 4.25 -25.58 -3.25
N VAL A 409 3.54 -26.54 -2.64
CA VAL A 409 3.71 -26.89 -1.23
C VAL A 409 5.10 -27.44 -0.96
N ASN A 410 5.61 -28.32 -1.85
CA ASN A 410 6.96 -28.86 -1.74
C ASN A 410 8.04 -27.77 -1.77
N ASP A 411 7.92 -26.84 -2.71
CA ASP A 411 8.94 -25.81 -2.91
C ASP A 411 8.88 -24.75 -1.82
N ARG A 412 7.68 -24.37 -1.35
CA ARG A 412 7.55 -23.52 -0.16
C ARG A 412 8.26 -24.17 1.04
N ASN A 413 8.04 -25.46 1.29
CA ASN A 413 8.67 -26.16 2.39
C ASN A 413 10.19 -26.29 2.22
N PHE A 414 10.66 -26.51 0.99
CA PHE A 414 12.09 -26.53 0.69
C PHE A 414 12.76 -25.19 1.01
N TYR A 415 12.22 -24.09 0.51
CA TYR A 415 12.80 -22.76 0.69
C TYR A 415 12.63 -22.18 2.10
N THR A 416 11.59 -22.61 2.83
CA THR A 416 11.37 -22.16 4.21
C THR A 416 12.22 -22.93 5.22
N HIS A 417 12.34 -24.23 5.05
CA HIS A 417 12.96 -25.11 6.07
C HIS A 417 14.34 -25.63 5.68
N SER A 418 14.84 -25.32 4.49
CA SER A 418 16.14 -25.74 3.97
C SER A 418 16.41 -27.25 4.14
N SER A 419 15.36 -28.07 4.03
CA SER A 419 15.43 -29.50 4.29
C SER A 419 16.25 -30.22 3.22
N LYS A 420 17.32 -30.91 3.63
CA LYS A 420 18.13 -31.75 2.73
C LYS A 420 17.34 -32.91 2.08
N ARG A 421 16.17 -33.26 2.62
CA ARG A 421 15.33 -34.37 2.16
C ARG A 421 14.37 -33.95 1.04
N ILE A 422 14.10 -32.66 0.89
CA ILE A 422 13.18 -32.12 -0.10
C ILE A 422 14.02 -31.49 -1.21
N LYS A 423 13.65 -31.72 -2.47
CA LYS A 423 14.26 -31.05 -3.63
C LYS A 423 13.19 -30.17 -4.29
N PRO A 424 13.56 -29.00 -4.82
CA PRO A 424 12.63 -28.15 -5.54
C PRO A 424 12.10 -28.89 -6.78
N LYS A 425 10.84 -28.66 -7.11
CA LYS A 425 10.12 -29.30 -8.22
C LYS A 425 9.73 -28.33 -9.32
N LEU A 426 9.75 -27.05 -9.01
CA LEU A 426 9.43 -25.97 -9.94
C LEU A 426 10.72 -25.36 -10.45
N HIS A 427 10.73 -25.00 -11.73
CA HIS A 427 11.78 -24.19 -12.30
C HIS A 427 11.63 -22.75 -11.82
N PHE A 428 12.71 -21.98 -11.95
CA PHE A 428 12.76 -20.61 -11.47
C PHE A 428 11.67 -19.72 -12.12
N ASP A 429 11.47 -19.86 -13.43
CA ASP A 429 10.42 -19.12 -14.15
C ASP A 429 9.01 -19.50 -13.68
N GLU A 430 8.78 -20.77 -13.34
CA GLU A 430 7.50 -21.23 -12.79
C GLU A 430 7.22 -20.62 -11.43
N LEU A 431 8.24 -20.48 -10.53
CA LEU A 431 8.10 -19.80 -9.25
C LEU A 431 7.64 -18.35 -9.44
N MET A 432 8.22 -17.68 -10.45
CA MET A 432 7.87 -16.31 -10.78
C MET A 432 6.45 -16.18 -11.31
N ASP A 433 6.08 -17.06 -12.23
CA ASP A 433 4.75 -17.06 -12.81
C ASP A 433 3.68 -17.31 -11.76
N ILE A 434 3.95 -18.22 -10.82
CA ILE A 434 3.09 -18.47 -9.68
C ILE A 434 2.97 -17.21 -8.79
N ALA A 435 4.07 -16.53 -8.49
CA ALA A 435 4.02 -15.30 -7.68
C ALA A 435 3.20 -14.19 -8.35
N VAL A 436 3.39 -13.97 -9.65
CA VAL A 436 2.63 -12.98 -10.45
C VAL A 436 1.15 -13.33 -10.48
N VAL A 437 0.80 -14.60 -10.72
CA VAL A 437 -0.60 -15.03 -10.77
C VAL A 437 -1.23 -14.97 -9.38
N THR A 438 -0.52 -15.37 -8.32
CA THR A 438 -1.00 -15.27 -6.94
C THR A 438 -1.34 -13.81 -6.58
N LYS A 439 -0.44 -12.86 -6.91
CA LYS A 439 -0.69 -11.42 -6.72
C LYS A 439 -1.98 -10.98 -7.45
N ALA A 440 -2.12 -11.38 -8.72
CA ALA A 440 -3.27 -11.02 -9.53
C ALA A 440 -4.58 -11.60 -8.98
N LEU A 441 -4.58 -12.87 -8.59
CA LEU A 441 -5.77 -13.53 -8.02
C LEU A 441 -6.16 -12.95 -6.67
N TYR A 442 -5.20 -12.57 -5.82
CA TYR A 442 -5.49 -11.87 -4.57
C TYR A 442 -6.25 -10.56 -4.81
N ARG A 443 -5.80 -9.76 -5.78
CA ARG A 443 -6.50 -8.54 -6.18
C ARG A 443 -7.94 -8.83 -6.60
N CYS A 444 -8.14 -9.83 -7.45
CA CYS A 444 -9.47 -10.22 -7.89
C CYS A 444 -10.37 -10.62 -6.71
N LEU A 445 -9.85 -11.41 -5.79
CA LEU A 445 -10.58 -11.89 -4.62
C LEU A 445 -10.96 -10.76 -3.67
N VAL A 446 -10.05 -9.82 -3.41
CA VAL A 446 -10.35 -8.66 -2.57
C VAL A 446 -11.36 -7.75 -3.25
N LEU A 447 -11.19 -7.44 -4.54
CA LEU A 447 -12.11 -6.58 -5.30
C LEU A 447 -13.52 -7.19 -5.38
N GLU A 448 -13.63 -8.50 -5.58
CA GLU A 448 -14.92 -9.21 -5.51
C GLU A 448 -15.54 -9.10 -4.11
N SER A 449 -14.76 -9.31 -3.06
CA SER A 449 -15.27 -9.25 -1.68
C SER A 449 -15.75 -7.87 -1.26
N VAL A 450 -15.16 -6.80 -1.81
CA VAL A 450 -15.62 -5.42 -1.59
C VAL A 450 -16.75 -5.01 -2.56
N GLY A 451 -17.33 -5.95 -3.32
CA GLY A 451 -18.53 -5.74 -4.12
C GLY A 451 -18.29 -5.32 -5.58
N MET A 452 -17.07 -5.44 -6.11
CA MET A 452 -16.83 -5.24 -7.53
C MET A 452 -17.39 -6.42 -8.34
N SER A 453 -18.09 -6.17 -9.43
CA SER A 453 -18.68 -7.24 -10.22
C SER A 453 -17.60 -8.09 -10.93
N ARG A 454 -17.88 -9.38 -11.10
CA ARG A 454 -16.98 -10.30 -11.81
C ARG A 454 -16.76 -9.89 -13.26
N GLU A 455 -17.75 -9.30 -13.89
CA GLU A 455 -17.71 -8.83 -15.28
C GLU A 455 -16.65 -7.73 -15.42
N ILE A 456 -16.64 -6.74 -14.51
CA ILE A 456 -15.64 -5.67 -14.50
C ILE A 456 -14.26 -6.26 -14.24
N ILE A 457 -14.11 -7.17 -13.28
CA ILE A 457 -12.85 -7.84 -13.01
C ILE A 457 -12.35 -8.59 -14.24
N LYS A 458 -13.21 -9.40 -14.88
CA LYS A 458 -12.89 -10.13 -16.12
C LYS A 458 -12.44 -9.19 -17.22
N ASP A 459 -13.19 -8.13 -17.47
CA ASP A 459 -12.89 -7.16 -18.53
C ASP A 459 -11.50 -6.53 -18.33
N ARG A 460 -11.20 -6.04 -17.13
CA ARG A 460 -9.91 -5.43 -16.82
C ARG A 460 -8.75 -6.41 -16.96
N PHE A 461 -8.89 -7.64 -16.48
CA PHE A 461 -7.85 -8.67 -16.60
C PHE A 461 -7.74 -9.25 -18.01
N TYR A 462 -8.83 -9.24 -18.79
CA TYR A 462 -8.77 -9.64 -20.21
C TYR A 462 -7.80 -8.78 -21.01
N HIS A 463 -7.79 -7.48 -20.77
CA HIS A 463 -6.90 -6.54 -21.45
C HIS A 463 -5.43 -6.65 -21.00
N ASN A 464 -5.15 -7.24 -19.83
CA ASN A 464 -3.79 -7.51 -19.38
C ASN A 464 -3.24 -8.81 -19.99
N ARG A 465 -2.62 -8.70 -21.18
CA ARG A 465 -2.10 -9.86 -21.94
C ARG A 465 -1.11 -10.69 -21.12
N THR A 466 -0.25 -10.06 -20.32
CA THR A 466 0.76 -10.77 -19.53
C THR A 466 0.11 -11.64 -18.46
N ILE A 467 -0.76 -11.09 -17.65
CA ILE A 467 -1.44 -11.84 -16.58
C ILE A 467 -2.35 -12.91 -17.18
N ARG A 468 -3.12 -12.56 -18.21
CA ARG A 468 -3.99 -13.50 -18.92
C ARG A 468 -3.19 -14.69 -19.48
N GLY A 469 -2.04 -14.42 -20.10
CA GLY A 469 -1.17 -15.47 -20.64
C GLY A 469 -0.63 -16.39 -19.54
N LYS A 470 -0.23 -15.85 -18.38
CA LYS A 470 0.25 -16.65 -17.25
C LYS A 470 -0.85 -17.47 -16.58
N ILE A 471 -2.06 -16.93 -16.44
CA ILE A 471 -3.22 -17.70 -15.95
C ILE A 471 -3.53 -18.86 -16.90
N TYR A 472 -3.50 -18.62 -18.22
CA TYR A 472 -3.68 -19.68 -19.20
C TYR A 472 -2.57 -20.75 -19.12
N GLN A 473 -1.31 -20.34 -19.01
CA GLN A 473 -0.17 -21.25 -18.91
C GLN A 473 -0.23 -22.16 -17.67
N ILE A 474 -0.64 -21.62 -16.52
CA ILE A 474 -0.66 -22.35 -15.25
C ILE A 474 -1.93 -23.21 -15.11
N PHE A 475 -3.10 -22.66 -15.49
CA PHE A 475 -4.40 -23.29 -15.22
C PHE A 475 -5.13 -23.74 -16.48
N ASN A 476 -4.59 -23.51 -17.66
CA ASN A 476 -5.24 -23.79 -18.96
C ASN A 476 -6.66 -23.17 -19.06
N ILE A 477 -6.85 -22.00 -18.44
CA ILE A 477 -8.12 -21.28 -18.40
C ILE A 477 -8.01 -20.00 -19.22
N GLN A 478 -8.95 -19.80 -20.15
CA GLN A 478 -9.06 -18.60 -20.96
C GLN A 478 -10.00 -17.61 -20.26
N ILE A 479 -9.52 -16.39 -20.03
CA ILE A 479 -10.36 -15.28 -19.59
C ILE A 479 -11.16 -14.81 -20.82
N LYS A 480 -12.50 -14.90 -20.76
CA LYS A 480 -13.43 -14.45 -21.80
C LYS A 480 -14.29 -13.33 -21.24
N THR A 481 -14.61 -12.35 -22.09
CA THR A 481 -15.59 -11.29 -21.77
C THR A 481 -16.94 -11.63 -22.42
N GLU A 482 -18.03 -11.09 -21.89
CA GLU A 482 -19.38 -11.34 -22.44
C GLU A 482 -19.49 -10.90 -23.90
N ARG A 483 -18.80 -9.83 -24.32
CA ARG A 483 -18.78 -9.38 -25.72
C ARG A 483 -18.27 -10.45 -26.67
N GLN A 484 -17.29 -11.24 -26.26
CA GLN A 484 -16.72 -12.32 -27.08
C GLN A 484 -17.61 -13.57 -27.10
N VAL A 485 -18.33 -13.84 -26.02
CA VAL A 485 -19.29 -14.94 -26.02
C VAL A 485 -20.41 -14.63 -27.02
N SER A 486 -20.91 -13.40 -27.08
CA SER A 486 -21.94 -13.01 -28.03
C SER A 486 -21.45 -12.97 -29.48
N GLU A 487 -20.18 -12.62 -29.73
CA GLU A 487 -19.58 -12.67 -31.08
C GLU A 487 -19.32 -14.09 -31.54
N PHE A 488 -18.98 -15.00 -30.67
CA PHE A 488 -18.82 -16.43 -30.98
C PHE A 488 -20.15 -17.11 -31.33
N ASP A 489 -21.21 -16.80 -30.56
CA ASP A 489 -22.55 -17.35 -30.79
C ASP A 489 -23.21 -16.74 -32.04
N SER A 490 -22.80 -15.53 -32.46
CA SER A 490 -23.32 -14.86 -33.67
C SER A 490 -22.64 -15.29 -34.95
N GLY A 491 -21.60 -16.10 -34.91
CA GLY A 491 -20.93 -16.66 -36.10
C GLY A 491 -20.20 -15.65 -37.01
N MET A 492 -19.99 -14.40 -36.52
CA MET A 492 -19.31 -13.35 -37.30
C MET A 492 -17.82 -13.29 -36.98
N TRP A 493 -17.02 -14.17 -37.59
CA TRP A 493 -15.59 -13.98 -37.71
C TRP A 493 -15.26 -13.31 -39.03
N HIS A 494 -15.03 -12.03 -39.04
CA HIS A 494 -14.29 -11.37 -40.11
C HIS A 494 -12.80 -11.47 -39.79
N PHE A 495 -12.13 -12.40 -40.45
CA PHE A 495 -10.66 -12.40 -40.55
C PHE A 495 -10.25 -11.13 -41.31
N CYS A 496 -9.72 -10.14 -40.59
CA CYS A 496 -8.91 -9.11 -41.22
C CYS A 496 -7.54 -9.73 -41.50
N ASP A 497 -7.39 -10.33 -42.69
CA ASP A 497 -6.09 -10.54 -43.31
C ASP A 497 -5.50 -9.16 -43.63
N SER A 498 -4.64 -8.65 -42.76
CA SER A 498 -3.71 -7.59 -43.14
C SER A 498 -2.51 -8.22 -43.83
N LYS A 499 -2.60 -8.36 -45.14
CA LYS A 499 -1.45 -8.28 -46.01
C LYS A 499 -1.26 -6.80 -46.35
N GLU A 500 -0.20 -6.19 -45.80
CA GLU A 500 0.81 -5.35 -46.45
C GLU A 500 1.71 -4.73 -45.38
#